data_0c03885392651ad2dc8c2eaa6ebb58f2
#
_entry.id   0c03885392651ad2dc8c2eaa6ebb58f2
#
_cell.length_a   1.000
_cell.length_b   1.000
_cell.length_c   1.000
_cell.angle_alpha   90.00
_cell.angle_beta   90.00
_cell.angle_gamma   90.00
#
_symmetry.space_group_name_H-M   'P 1'
#
loop_
_entity.id
_entity.type
_entity.pdbx_description
1 polymer ?
#
loop_
_entity_poly.entity_id
_entity_poly.type
_entity_poly.pdbx_seq_one_letter_code
_entity_poly.pdbx_strand_id
1 'polypeptide(L)'
;MPSQKAYEDIKYHPDVTFSTVEQSLAPLKEVLQHEPIIICFSVYPSLFYFTTFMTGHVPMPGPTEKTTSAHCVLLCGYNDDERYFTIQNSWGIYSGDSGYYYMPYDYILNPDMAWGFLTIKLAS
;
A
#
# COMPACT_ATOMS: atom_id res chain seq x y z
N MET A 1 5.67 7.48 -4.99
CA MET A 1 4.65 8.52 -5.25
C MET A 1 4.25 8.48 -6.71
N PRO A 2 2.96 8.51 -7.03
CA PRO A 2 2.54 8.63 -8.42
C PRO A 2 3.11 9.89 -9.05
N SER A 3 3.33 9.87 -10.36
CA SER A 3 3.80 11.06 -11.07
C SER A 3 2.74 12.15 -11.00
N GLN A 4 3.18 13.40 -11.08
CA GLN A 4 2.28 14.55 -11.14
C GLN A 4 1.28 14.41 -12.29
N LYS A 5 1.75 13.91 -13.43
CA LYS A 5 0.92 13.70 -14.60
C LYS A 5 -0.19 12.69 -14.35
N ALA A 6 0.10 11.59 -13.63
CA ALA A 6 -0.91 10.58 -13.30
C ALA A 6 -2.02 11.18 -12.43
N TYR A 7 -1.67 12.01 -11.45
CA TYR A 7 -2.64 12.70 -10.63
C TYR A 7 -3.50 13.66 -11.43
N GLU A 8 -2.88 14.43 -12.34
CA GLU A 8 -3.60 15.39 -13.17
C GLU A 8 -4.55 14.70 -14.12
N ASP A 9 -4.13 13.60 -14.76
CA ASP A 9 -4.97 12.83 -15.67
C ASP A 9 -6.21 12.30 -14.95
N ILE A 10 -6.05 11.80 -13.73
CA ILE A 10 -7.17 11.30 -12.93
C ILE A 10 -8.10 12.45 -12.53
N LYS A 11 -7.56 13.60 -12.11
CA LYS A 11 -8.35 14.76 -11.70
C LYS A 11 -9.24 15.30 -12.81
N TYR A 12 -8.79 15.23 -14.06
CA TYR A 12 -9.56 15.74 -15.18
C TYR A 12 -10.60 14.76 -15.72
N HIS A 13 -10.68 13.57 -15.15
CA HIS A 13 -11.68 12.60 -15.55
C HIS A 13 -13.00 12.90 -14.83
N PRO A 14 -14.06 13.35 -15.55
CA PRO A 14 -15.28 13.79 -14.88
C PRO A 14 -16.06 12.67 -14.21
N ASP A 15 -15.79 11.42 -14.60
CA ASP A 15 -16.48 10.24 -14.07
C ASP A 15 -15.76 9.58 -12.91
N VAL A 16 -14.69 10.19 -12.42
CA VAL A 16 -13.88 9.64 -11.34
C VAL A 16 -14.03 10.49 -10.09
N THR A 17 -14.37 9.85 -8.98
CA THR A 17 -14.42 10.50 -7.68
C THR A 17 -13.34 9.92 -6.78
N PHE A 18 -12.75 10.79 -5.95
CA PHE A 18 -11.73 10.44 -4.99
C PHE A 18 -12.27 10.63 -3.58
N SER A 19 -11.88 9.72 -2.70
CA SER A 19 -12.12 9.89 -1.27
C SER A 19 -10.84 9.56 -0.53
N THR A 20 -10.47 10.44 0.41
CA THR A 20 -9.34 10.16 1.29
C THR A 20 -9.80 9.28 2.44
N VAL A 21 -8.90 8.43 2.94
CA VAL A 21 -9.17 7.57 4.08
C VAL A 21 -8.19 7.93 5.19
N GLU A 22 -8.70 8.04 6.41
CA GLU A 22 -7.86 8.33 7.56
C GLU A 22 -6.84 7.21 7.78
N GLN A 23 -5.59 7.57 8.07
CA GLN A 23 -4.49 6.63 8.32
C GLN A 23 -4.60 6.07 9.74
N SER A 24 -5.62 5.28 9.97
CA SER A 24 -5.90 4.63 11.25
C SER A 24 -6.48 3.26 10.98
N LEU A 25 -6.26 2.32 11.90
CA LEU A 25 -6.62 0.91 11.67
C LEU A 25 -8.11 0.73 11.42
N ALA A 26 -8.98 1.28 12.27
CA ALA A 26 -10.42 1.07 12.14
C ALA A 26 -11.00 1.63 10.84
N PRO A 27 -10.72 2.89 10.44
CA PRO A 27 -11.19 3.39 9.14
C PRO A 27 -10.69 2.61 7.95
N LEU A 28 -9.40 2.19 7.95
CA LEU A 28 -8.85 1.41 6.86
C LEU A 28 -9.51 0.05 6.73
N LYS A 29 -9.73 -0.64 7.84
CA LYS A 29 -10.40 -1.94 7.86
C LYS A 29 -11.84 -1.83 7.35
N GLU A 30 -12.54 -0.79 7.75
CA GLU A 30 -13.92 -0.57 7.31
C GLU A 30 -14.00 -0.39 5.80
N VAL A 31 -13.16 0.46 5.23
CA VAL A 31 -13.15 0.69 3.79
C VAL A 31 -12.73 -0.57 3.03
N LEU A 32 -11.76 -1.33 3.54
CA LEU A 32 -11.27 -2.54 2.89
C LEU A 32 -12.32 -3.66 2.80
N GLN A 33 -13.40 -3.58 3.57
CA GLN A 33 -14.52 -4.51 3.43
C GLN A 33 -15.31 -4.29 2.14
N HIS A 34 -15.16 -3.14 1.50
CA HIS A 34 -15.94 -2.74 0.35
C HIS A 34 -15.11 -2.48 -0.89
N GLU A 35 -13.88 -1.97 -0.73
CA GLU A 35 -13.07 -1.55 -1.87
C GLU A 35 -11.58 -1.49 -1.49
N PRO A 36 -10.68 -1.60 -2.48
CA PRO A 36 -9.26 -1.43 -2.22
C PRO A 36 -8.90 0.04 -2.00
N ILE A 37 -7.75 0.27 -1.39
CA ILE A 37 -7.23 1.61 -1.09
C ILE A 37 -5.87 1.75 -1.78
N ILE A 38 -5.66 2.86 -2.49
CA ILE A 38 -4.36 3.21 -3.04
C ILE A 38 -3.53 3.82 -1.92
N ILE A 39 -2.31 3.33 -1.74
CA ILE A 39 -1.36 3.89 -0.78
C ILE A 39 0.00 4.04 -1.42
N CYS A 40 0.81 4.95 -0.88
CA CYS A 40 2.23 5.05 -1.19
C CYS A 40 3.02 4.81 0.09
N PHE A 41 4.21 4.24 -0.05
CA PHE A 41 5.07 3.98 1.11
C PHE A 41 6.54 4.15 0.75
N SER A 42 7.34 4.41 1.79
CA SER A 42 8.78 4.49 1.64
C SER A 42 9.38 3.11 1.49
N VAL A 43 10.28 2.96 0.52
CA VAL A 43 10.95 1.69 0.25
C VAL A 43 12.26 1.65 1.01
N TYR A 44 12.47 0.59 1.80
CA TYR A 44 13.72 0.33 2.52
C TYR A 44 14.38 -0.92 1.94
N PRO A 45 15.70 -1.08 2.11
CA PRO A 45 16.40 -2.25 1.54
C PRO A 45 15.82 -3.60 1.95
N SER A 46 15.26 -3.72 3.15
CA SER A 46 14.64 -4.97 3.61
C SER A 46 13.47 -5.45 2.75
N LEU A 47 12.84 -4.55 1.96
CA LEU A 47 11.80 -4.95 1.02
C LEU A 47 12.34 -5.93 -0.04
N PHE A 48 13.62 -5.82 -0.36
CA PHE A 48 14.27 -6.64 -1.40
C PHE A 48 14.95 -7.88 -0.86
N TYR A 49 14.76 -8.22 0.42
CA TYR A 49 15.32 -9.44 0.96
C TYR A 49 14.73 -10.66 0.29
N PHE A 50 15.54 -11.71 0.13
CA PHE A 50 15.12 -12.96 -0.50
C PHE A 50 13.88 -13.55 0.19
N THR A 51 13.82 -13.50 1.53
CA THR A 51 12.67 -14.00 2.28
C THR A 51 11.40 -13.22 1.98
N THR A 52 11.49 -11.90 1.81
CA THR A 52 10.37 -11.06 1.40
C THR A 52 9.88 -11.46 0.01
N PHE A 53 10.82 -11.64 -0.92
CA PHE A 53 10.49 -12.05 -2.28
C PHE A 53 9.78 -13.41 -2.33
N MET A 54 10.21 -14.35 -1.51
CA MET A 54 9.68 -15.72 -1.51
C MET A 54 8.35 -15.85 -0.76
N THR A 55 8.19 -15.11 0.32
CA THR A 55 7.01 -15.27 1.20
C THR A 55 6.00 -14.14 1.11
N GLY A 56 6.42 -12.97 0.64
CA GLY A 56 5.61 -11.77 0.62
C GLY A 56 5.59 -11.02 1.96
N HIS A 57 6.14 -11.56 3.02
CA HIS A 57 6.15 -10.90 4.33
C HIS A 57 7.24 -9.84 4.39
N VAL A 58 6.82 -8.58 4.45
CA VAL A 58 7.73 -7.43 4.52
C VAL A 58 8.09 -7.17 5.99
N PRO A 59 9.39 -7.16 6.33
CA PRO A 59 9.79 -6.85 7.71
C PRO A 59 9.71 -5.35 7.98
N MET A 60 9.62 -4.99 9.25
CA MET A 60 9.85 -3.60 9.64
C MET A 60 11.30 -3.24 9.33
N PRO A 61 11.58 -2.03 8.81
CA PRO A 61 12.95 -1.64 8.52
C PRO A 61 13.79 -1.56 9.81
N GLY A 62 15.05 -1.93 9.69
CA GLY A 62 15.99 -1.80 10.80
C GLY A 62 16.31 -0.33 11.11
N PRO A 63 16.87 -0.04 12.32
CA PRO A 63 17.06 1.34 12.76
C PRO A 63 18.10 2.11 11.94
N THR A 64 18.93 1.42 11.18
CA THR A 64 19.97 2.05 10.35
C THR A 64 19.58 2.10 8.88
N GLU A 65 18.46 1.49 8.48
CA GLU A 65 18.03 1.52 7.09
C GLU A 65 17.50 2.91 6.71
N LYS A 66 17.84 3.34 5.51
CA LYS A 66 17.37 4.61 4.94
C LYS A 66 16.51 4.32 3.73
N THR A 67 15.49 5.17 3.50
CA THR A 67 14.63 5.00 2.34
C THR A 67 15.44 5.18 1.06
N THR A 68 15.14 4.35 0.05
CA THR A 68 15.76 4.43 -1.26
C THR A 68 14.84 5.09 -2.28
N SER A 69 13.52 4.93 -2.12
CA SER A 69 12.52 5.45 -3.04
C SER A 69 11.14 5.34 -2.41
N ALA A 70 10.12 5.69 -3.17
CA ALA A 70 8.72 5.49 -2.79
C ALA A 70 8.04 4.62 -3.84
N HIS A 71 7.00 3.89 -3.43
CA HIS A 71 6.24 3.00 -4.29
C HIS A 71 4.76 3.08 -3.92
N CYS A 72 3.89 2.98 -4.92
CA CYS A 72 2.45 3.03 -4.72
C CYS A 72 1.81 1.71 -5.13
N VAL A 73 0.91 1.23 -4.31
CA VAL A 73 0.29 -0.09 -4.44
C VAL A 73 -1.18 -0.04 -4.03
N LEU A 74 -1.88 -1.16 -4.20
CA LEU A 74 -3.24 -1.33 -3.70
C LEU A 74 -3.22 -2.08 -2.38
N LEU A 75 -3.84 -1.47 -1.37
CA LEU A 75 -4.15 -2.13 -0.12
C LEU A 75 -5.46 -2.88 -0.34
N CYS A 76 -5.47 -4.20 -0.18
CA CYS A 76 -6.65 -5.01 -0.51
C CYS A 76 -7.20 -5.85 0.63
N GLY A 77 -6.51 -5.97 1.75
CA GLY A 77 -7.01 -6.75 2.87
C GLY A 77 -6.20 -6.54 4.13
N TYR A 78 -6.57 -7.27 5.17
CA TYR A 78 -5.88 -7.20 6.46
C TYR A 78 -6.03 -8.51 7.21
N ASN A 79 -5.15 -8.71 8.20
CA ASN A 79 -5.20 -9.86 9.11
C ASN A 79 -4.89 -9.36 10.52
N ASP A 80 -5.90 -9.37 11.38
CA ASP A 80 -5.75 -8.89 12.76
C ASP A 80 -4.93 -9.84 13.64
N ASP A 81 -5.01 -11.14 13.37
CA ASP A 81 -4.28 -12.13 14.16
C ASP A 81 -2.78 -11.99 13.99
N GLU A 82 -2.33 -11.74 12.76
CA GLU A 82 -0.92 -11.58 12.44
C GLU A 82 -0.49 -10.12 12.29
N ARG A 83 -1.43 -9.19 12.35
CA ARG A 83 -1.23 -7.75 12.34
C ARG A 83 -0.50 -7.26 11.08
N TYR A 84 -1.04 -7.62 9.92
CA TYR A 84 -0.54 -7.08 8.66
C TYR A 84 -1.67 -6.68 7.72
N PHE A 85 -1.34 -5.78 6.79
CA PHE A 85 -2.19 -5.48 5.63
C PHE A 85 -1.69 -6.27 4.42
N THR A 86 -2.63 -6.71 3.59
CA THR A 86 -2.32 -7.36 2.32
C THR A 86 -2.28 -6.30 1.23
N ILE A 87 -1.17 -6.25 0.48
CA ILE A 87 -1.02 -5.36 -0.67
C ILE A 87 -0.86 -6.16 -1.94
N GLN A 88 -1.38 -5.60 -3.03
CA GLN A 88 -1.14 -6.14 -4.36
C GLN A 88 -0.07 -5.30 -5.03
N ASN A 89 1.04 -5.96 -5.38
CA ASN A 89 2.18 -5.31 -6.00
C ASN A 89 2.19 -5.59 -7.51
N SER A 90 2.80 -4.69 -8.27
CA SER A 90 2.90 -4.79 -9.72
C SER A 90 4.06 -5.65 -10.22
N TRP A 91 4.80 -6.30 -9.33
CA TRP A 91 6.00 -7.09 -9.70
C TRP A 91 5.67 -8.48 -10.26
N GLY A 92 4.39 -8.82 -10.42
CA GLY A 92 3.97 -10.07 -11.02
C GLY A 92 3.67 -11.16 -9.99
N ILE A 93 3.01 -12.23 -10.48
CA ILE A 93 2.52 -13.31 -9.62
C ILE A 93 3.62 -14.20 -9.06
N TYR A 94 4.85 -14.10 -9.60
CA TYR A 94 5.97 -14.93 -9.16
C TYR A 94 6.77 -14.30 -8.02
N SER A 95 6.44 -13.07 -7.62
CA SER A 95 7.09 -12.43 -6.48
C SER A 95 6.12 -12.38 -5.30
N GLY A 96 6.67 -12.51 -4.09
CA GLY A 96 5.85 -12.57 -2.89
C GLY A 96 4.96 -13.79 -2.88
N ASP A 97 3.76 -13.65 -2.32
CA ASP A 97 2.75 -14.71 -2.29
C ASP A 97 1.80 -14.49 -3.47
N SER A 98 2.14 -15.07 -4.63
CA SER A 98 1.35 -14.94 -5.86
C SER A 98 1.05 -13.50 -6.26
N GLY A 99 2.03 -12.62 -6.08
CA GLY A 99 1.91 -11.18 -6.36
C GLY A 99 1.42 -10.36 -5.20
N TYR A 100 1.10 -10.99 -4.07
CA TYR A 100 0.66 -10.30 -2.86
C TYR A 100 1.79 -10.19 -1.85
N TYR A 101 1.79 -9.09 -1.11
CA TYR A 101 2.74 -8.83 -0.04
C TYR A 101 1.97 -8.48 1.22
N TYR A 102 2.58 -8.76 2.37
CA TYR A 102 1.99 -8.55 3.68
C TYR A 102 2.86 -7.58 4.45
N MET A 103 2.32 -6.39 4.72
CA MET A 103 3.05 -5.31 5.40
C MET A 103 2.52 -5.15 6.81
N PRO A 104 3.43 -5.07 7.81
CA PRO A 104 3.00 -4.87 9.20
C PRO A 104 2.08 -3.67 9.35
N TYR A 105 1.12 -3.75 10.27
CA TYR A 105 0.27 -2.61 10.60
C TYR A 105 1.10 -1.39 10.97
N ASP A 106 2.16 -1.58 11.75
CA ASP A 106 3.01 -0.47 12.21
C ASP A 106 3.72 0.25 11.05
N TYR A 107 3.96 -0.45 9.94
CA TYR A 107 4.54 0.15 8.74
C TYR A 107 3.50 1.07 8.06
N ILE A 108 2.33 0.54 7.82
CA ILE A 108 1.28 1.24 7.06
C ILE A 108 0.67 2.38 7.89
N LEU A 109 0.58 2.23 9.20
CA LEU A 109 -0.02 3.24 10.07
C LEU A 109 0.94 4.35 10.47
N ASN A 110 2.23 4.22 10.14
CA ASN A 110 3.23 5.25 10.44
C ASN A 110 3.23 6.32 9.35
N PRO A 111 2.87 7.59 9.65
CA PRO A 111 2.80 8.65 8.64
C PRO A 111 4.15 9.02 8.03
N ASP A 112 5.26 8.64 8.68
CA ASP A 112 6.59 8.85 8.11
C ASP A 112 6.96 7.76 7.10
N MET A 113 6.24 6.65 7.09
CA MET A 113 6.54 5.49 6.25
C MET A 113 5.51 5.24 5.15
N ALA A 114 4.27 5.67 5.35
CA ALA A 114 3.20 5.48 4.38
C ALA A 114 2.28 6.71 4.34
N TRP A 115 1.68 6.96 3.18
CA TRP A 115 0.83 8.12 2.96
C TRP A 115 -0.06 7.93 1.73
N GLY A 116 -0.96 8.89 1.48
CA GLY A 116 -1.74 8.96 0.25
C GLY A 116 -2.91 7.98 0.17
N PHE A 117 -3.56 7.72 1.30
CA PHE A 117 -4.67 6.76 1.38
C PHE A 117 -5.89 7.29 0.62
N LEU A 118 -6.16 6.71 -0.56
CA LEU A 118 -7.23 7.15 -1.46
C LEU A 118 -8.06 5.96 -1.95
N THR A 119 -9.36 6.20 -2.06
CA THR A 119 -10.23 5.33 -2.84
C THR A 119 -10.63 6.04 -4.12
N ILE A 120 -10.85 5.27 -5.19
CA ILE A 120 -11.26 5.80 -6.49
C ILE A 120 -12.53 5.06 -6.91
N LYS A 121 -13.56 5.83 -7.28
CA LYS A 121 -14.78 5.28 -7.83
C LYS A 121 -15.08 5.90 -9.18
N LEU A 122 -15.51 5.07 -10.13
CA LEU A 122 -16.05 5.55 -11.39
C LEU A 122 -17.52 5.82 -11.19
N ALA A 123 -18.02 6.93 -11.76
CA ALA A 123 -19.43 7.23 -11.76
C ALA A 123 -20.15 6.19 -12.63
N SER A 124 -21.17 5.59 -12.08
CA SER A 124 -21.98 4.62 -12.80
C SER A 124 -23.07 5.28 -13.60
#